data_5c19286fa03d2d4dadd6ddf07161a1bf
#
_entry.id   5c19286fa03d2d4dadd6ddf07161a1bf
#
_cell.length_a   1.000
_cell.length_b   1.000
_cell.length_c   1.000
_cell.angle_alpha   90.00
_cell.angle_beta   90.00
_cell.angle_gamma   90.00
#
_symmetry.space_group_name_H-M   'P 1'
#
loop_
_entity.id
_entity.type
_entity.pdbx_description
1 polymer ?
#
loop_
_entity_poly.entity_id
_entity_poly.type
_entity_poly.pdbx_seq_one_letter_code
_entity_poly.pdbx_strand_id
1 'polypeptide(L)'
;MKKENRGKLKIIPLGGLEQIGMNITAFEYEDSIIVVDCGLAFPEDDMLGIDLVIPDVTYLKDNISKVKGFVITHGHEDHIGALPYVLKEINLPIYTTKLTMGIIENKLKEHNLLRTIKRKVVRHGQSINLGQFRIEFIKTNHSIQDASALAIYSPAGTVVHTGDFKVDYTPVFGDAGV
;
A
#
# COMPACT_ATOMS: atom_id res chain seq x y z
N MET A 1 21.78 14.86 28.63
CA MET A 1 20.91 13.93 27.87
C MET A 1 21.69 13.47 26.64
N LYS A 2 22.11 12.20 26.56
CA LYS A 2 22.69 11.64 25.34
C LYS A 2 21.60 11.66 24.26
N LYS A 3 21.82 12.36 23.12
CA LYS A 3 21.01 12.18 21.92
C LYS A 3 21.15 10.71 21.52
N GLU A 4 20.13 9.90 21.76
CA GLU A 4 20.03 8.60 21.12
C GLU A 4 20.14 8.82 19.60
N ASN A 5 21.09 8.17 18.99
CA ASN A 5 21.25 8.20 17.54
C ASN A 5 20.13 7.35 16.94
N ARG A 6 18.93 7.93 16.86
CA ARG A 6 17.78 7.28 16.24
C ARG A 6 18.08 7.17 14.75
N GLY A 7 17.98 5.97 14.22
CA GLY A 7 18.10 5.73 12.78
C GLY A 7 17.20 6.65 11.96
N LYS A 8 17.45 6.76 10.67
CA LYS A 8 16.65 7.60 9.76
C LYS A 8 15.51 6.79 9.15
N LEU A 9 14.28 7.31 9.25
CA LEU A 9 13.18 6.83 8.42
C LEU A 9 13.36 7.40 7.00
N LYS A 10 13.35 6.51 6.00
CA LYS A 10 13.32 6.89 4.59
C LYS A 10 11.91 6.68 4.05
N ILE A 11 11.41 7.66 3.31
CA ILE A 11 10.17 7.59 2.53
C ILE A 11 10.58 7.63 1.07
N ILE A 12 10.30 6.56 0.34
CA ILE A 12 10.82 6.31 -1.01
C ILE A 12 9.64 6.08 -1.94
N PRO A 13 9.16 7.10 -2.64
CA PRO A 13 8.17 6.92 -3.69
C PRO A 13 8.80 6.11 -4.84
N LEU A 14 8.14 5.02 -5.22
CA LEU A 14 8.50 4.20 -6.37
C LEU A 14 7.59 4.48 -7.57
N GLY A 15 6.56 5.28 -7.36
CA GLY A 15 5.63 5.79 -8.35
C GLY A 15 4.64 6.76 -7.72
N GLY A 16 3.74 7.34 -8.53
CA GLY A 16 2.67 8.22 -8.07
C GLY A 16 3.06 9.67 -7.82
N LEU A 17 4.29 10.10 -8.15
CA LEU A 17 4.69 11.50 -8.06
C LEU A 17 4.60 12.17 -9.44
N GLU A 18 4.00 13.38 -9.47
CA GLU A 18 3.80 14.16 -10.69
C GLU A 18 3.03 13.43 -11.82
N GLN A 19 2.26 12.41 -11.44
CA GLN A 19 1.44 11.61 -12.34
C GLN A 19 0.18 11.12 -11.62
N ILE A 20 -0.83 10.74 -12.40
CA ILE A 20 -2.03 10.08 -11.89
C ILE A 20 -1.83 8.58 -11.97
N GLY A 21 -2.10 7.90 -10.86
CA GLY A 21 -1.96 6.44 -10.78
C GLY A 21 -0.59 5.97 -10.33
N MET A 22 -0.36 4.68 -10.43
CA MET A 22 0.89 3.98 -10.05
C MET A 22 1.37 4.31 -8.63
N ASN A 23 0.40 4.41 -7.68
CA ASN A 23 0.71 4.72 -6.29
C ASN A 23 1.46 3.58 -5.63
N ILE A 24 2.70 3.84 -5.24
CA ILE A 24 3.54 2.89 -4.51
C ILE A 24 4.62 3.65 -3.73
N THR A 25 4.67 3.46 -2.42
CA THR A 25 5.66 4.12 -1.56
C THR A 25 6.27 3.12 -0.57
N ALA A 26 7.59 3.02 -0.56
CA ALA A 26 8.32 2.25 0.43
C ALA A 26 8.69 3.13 1.64
N PHE A 27 8.52 2.58 2.84
CA PHE A 27 8.99 3.15 4.08
C PHE A 27 10.07 2.24 4.64
N GLU A 28 11.30 2.75 4.77
CA GLU A 28 12.45 2.00 5.29
C GLU A 28 12.93 2.58 6.61
N TYR A 29 13.06 1.72 7.59
CA TYR A 29 13.76 2.00 8.83
C TYR A 29 14.65 0.82 9.18
N GLU A 30 15.98 1.02 9.15
CA GLU A 30 17.01 0.01 9.42
C GLU A 30 16.85 -1.27 8.58
N ASP A 31 16.45 -2.37 9.20
CA ASP A 31 16.29 -3.70 8.58
C ASP A 31 14.83 -4.01 8.16
N SER A 32 13.98 -3.03 8.18
CA SER A 32 12.56 -3.19 7.90
C SER A 32 12.10 -2.23 6.81
N ILE A 33 11.41 -2.79 5.81
CA ILE A 33 10.73 -2.05 4.73
C ILE A 33 9.28 -2.51 4.69
N ILE A 34 8.35 -1.57 4.68
CA ILE A 34 6.96 -1.79 4.32
C ILE A 34 6.65 -1.04 3.03
N VAL A 35 5.74 -1.56 2.24
CA VAL A 35 5.31 -0.92 0.98
C VAL A 35 3.84 -0.56 1.10
N VAL A 36 3.52 0.71 0.93
CA VAL A 36 2.14 1.19 0.91
C VAL A 36 1.68 1.29 -0.53
N ASP A 37 0.61 0.57 -0.84
CA ASP A 37 -0.01 0.41 -2.14
C ASP A 37 0.92 -0.23 -3.20
N CYS A 38 0.35 -0.61 -4.34
CA CYS A 38 1.06 -1.17 -5.49
C CYS A 38 0.15 -1.02 -6.73
N GLY A 39 0.00 0.23 -7.15
CA GLY A 39 -0.89 0.62 -8.22
C GLY A 39 -0.27 0.48 -9.60
N LEU A 40 -1.13 0.44 -10.61
CA LEU A 40 -0.74 0.61 -12.01
C LEU A 40 -1.07 2.01 -12.50
N ALA A 41 -0.49 2.40 -13.64
CA ALA A 41 -0.95 3.51 -14.46
C ALA A 41 -1.45 2.98 -15.80
N PHE A 42 -2.36 3.73 -16.41
CA PHE A 42 -2.73 3.50 -17.80
C PHE A 42 -1.71 4.15 -18.73
N PRO A 43 -1.43 3.53 -19.90
CA PRO A 43 -0.49 4.12 -20.85
C PRO A 43 -1.01 5.45 -21.40
N GLU A 44 -0.10 6.33 -21.76
CA GLU A 44 -0.40 7.56 -22.50
C GLU A 44 -0.69 7.23 -23.98
N ASP A 45 -1.34 8.16 -24.68
CA ASP A 45 -1.81 7.96 -26.07
C ASP A 45 -0.68 7.64 -27.05
N ASP A 46 0.55 8.02 -26.76
CA ASP A 46 1.74 7.76 -27.56
C ASP A 46 2.40 6.39 -27.29
N MET A 47 1.98 5.70 -26.24
CA MET A 47 2.46 4.37 -25.86
C MET A 47 1.73 3.25 -26.62
N LEU A 48 1.89 3.22 -27.94
CA LEU A 48 1.17 2.26 -28.81
C LEU A 48 1.54 0.80 -28.46
N GLY A 49 0.49 -0.04 -28.26
CA GLY A 49 0.66 -1.47 -27.96
C GLY A 49 1.01 -1.78 -26.51
N ILE A 50 0.95 -0.80 -25.62
CA ILE A 50 1.07 -0.98 -24.17
C ILE A 50 -0.32 -1.00 -23.55
N ASP A 51 -0.66 -2.06 -22.81
CA ASP A 51 -1.96 -2.20 -22.16
C ASP A 51 -1.99 -1.58 -20.75
N LEU A 52 -0.85 -1.61 -20.05
CA LEU A 52 -0.72 -1.06 -18.68
C LEU A 52 0.75 -0.76 -18.34
N VAL A 53 0.95 0.15 -17.39
CA VAL A 53 2.26 0.52 -16.86
C VAL A 53 2.33 0.11 -15.39
N ILE A 54 3.38 -0.62 -15.03
CA ILE A 54 3.64 -1.06 -13.64
C ILE A 54 4.88 -0.37 -13.07
N PRO A 55 4.96 -0.19 -11.76
CA PRO A 55 6.12 0.46 -11.13
C PRO A 55 7.39 -0.39 -11.25
N ASP A 56 8.53 0.29 -11.30
CA ASP A 56 9.82 -0.37 -11.13
C ASP A 56 10.03 -0.73 -9.65
N VAL A 57 10.13 -2.02 -9.39
CA VAL A 57 10.32 -2.56 -8.03
C VAL A 57 11.73 -3.07 -7.78
N THR A 58 12.71 -2.67 -8.59
CA THR A 58 14.12 -3.06 -8.43
C THR A 58 14.62 -2.76 -7.02
N TYR A 59 14.27 -1.60 -6.45
CA TYR A 59 14.61 -1.28 -5.07
C TYR A 59 14.14 -2.32 -4.05
N LEU A 60 12.93 -2.85 -4.23
CA LEU A 60 12.37 -3.88 -3.35
C LEU A 60 13.07 -5.23 -3.55
N LYS A 61 13.42 -5.58 -4.79
CA LYS A 61 14.17 -6.81 -5.11
C LYS A 61 15.55 -6.80 -4.47
N ASP A 62 16.28 -5.69 -4.61
CA ASP A 62 17.62 -5.52 -4.06
C ASP A 62 17.64 -5.56 -2.51
N ASN A 63 16.51 -5.22 -1.88
CA ASN A 63 16.33 -5.18 -0.44
C ASN A 63 15.34 -6.22 0.08
N ILE A 64 15.07 -7.30 -0.65
CA ILE A 64 13.98 -8.25 -0.38
C ILE A 64 14.01 -8.83 1.04
N SER A 65 15.18 -9.05 1.61
CA SER A 65 15.33 -9.56 2.98
C SER A 65 14.77 -8.64 4.07
N LYS A 66 14.69 -7.34 3.77
CA LYS A 66 14.13 -6.32 4.67
C LYS A 66 12.63 -6.13 4.46
N VAL A 67 12.07 -6.46 3.27
CA VAL A 67 10.67 -6.17 2.94
C VAL A 67 9.73 -7.08 3.71
N LYS A 68 8.81 -6.47 4.47
CA LYS A 68 7.87 -7.19 5.36
C LYS A 68 6.50 -7.42 4.71
N GLY A 69 6.16 -6.67 3.66
CA GLY A 69 4.92 -6.86 2.91
C GLY A 69 4.30 -5.58 2.38
N PHE A 70 3.19 -5.76 1.68
CA PHE A 70 2.36 -4.68 1.17
C PHE A 70 1.25 -4.34 2.16
N VAL A 71 1.04 -3.06 2.42
CA VAL A 71 -0.05 -2.51 3.23
C VAL A 71 -0.91 -1.66 2.30
N ILE A 72 -2.12 -2.11 2.02
CA ILE A 72 -2.97 -1.51 0.99
C ILE A 72 -4.05 -0.65 1.63
N THR A 73 -4.17 0.58 1.14
CA THR A 73 -5.12 1.58 1.63
C THR A 73 -6.55 1.30 1.18
N HIS A 74 -6.76 1.01 -0.11
CA HIS A 74 -8.07 0.73 -0.70
C HIS A 74 -7.95 0.00 -2.05
N GLY A 75 -9.09 -0.32 -2.67
CA GLY A 75 -9.18 -1.25 -3.80
C GLY A 75 -9.24 -0.64 -5.21
N HIS A 76 -8.83 0.62 -5.43
CA HIS A 76 -8.74 1.17 -6.78
C HIS A 76 -7.52 0.65 -7.54
N GLU A 77 -7.59 0.62 -8.87
CA GLU A 77 -6.57 0.06 -9.74
C GLU A 77 -5.21 0.75 -9.60
N ASP A 78 -5.21 2.04 -9.42
CA ASP A 78 -4.02 2.85 -9.21
C ASP A 78 -3.38 2.66 -7.83
N HIS A 79 -3.97 1.79 -6.97
CA HIS A 79 -3.44 1.36 -5.67
C HIS A 79 -3.20 -0.14 -5.56
N ILE A 80 -3.87 -0.99 -6.37
CA ILE A 80 -3.72 -2.45 -6.30
C ILE A 80 -3.41 -3.12 -7.64
N GLY A 81 -3.54 -2.39 -8.74
CA GLY A 81 -3.55 -2.99 -10.08
C GLY A 81 -2.23 -3.66 -10.47
N ALA A 82 -1.10 -3.19 -9.96
CA ALA A 82 0.20 -3.80 -10.23
C ALA A 82 0.52 -5.03 -9.36
N LEU A 83 -0.24 -5.29 -8.28
CA LEU A 83 0.02 -6.40 -7.35
C LEU A 83 0.22 -7.75 -8.04
N PRO A 84 -0.63 -8.20 -9.00
CA PRO A 84 -0.45 -9.51 -9.61
C PRO A 84 0.86 -9.64 -10.39
N TYR A 85 1.32 -8.55 -10.98
CA TYR A 85 2.56 -8.52 -11.77
C TYR A 85 3.79 -8.51 -10.87
N VAL A 86 3.78 -7.63 -9.87
CA VAL A 86 4.88 -7.50 -8.90
C VAL A 86 5.02 -8.76 -8.04
N LEU A 87 3.92 -9.38 -7.63
CA LEU A 87 3.93 -10.59 -6.79
C LEU A 87 4.40 -11.86 -7.51
N LYS A 88 4.44 -11.86 -8.86
CA LYS A 88 5.11 -12.92 -9.63
C LYS A 88 6.63 -12.87 -9.46
N GLU A 89 7.17 -11.68 -9.24
CA GLU A 89 8.60 -11.46 -9.11
C GLU A 89 9.07 -11.51 -7.64
N ILE A 90 8.25 -10.96 -6.72
CA ILE A 90 8.54 -10.93 -5.28
C ILE A 90 7.34 -11.43 -4.48
N ASN A 91 7.47 -12.58 -3.84
CA ASN A 91 6.39 -13.17 -3.05
C ASN A 91 6.36 -12.55 -1.64
N LEU A 92 5.47 -11.58 -1.44
CA LEU A 92 5.32 -10.83 -0.19
C LEU A 92 3.88 -10.93 0.34
N PRO A 93 3.68 -10.89 1.67
CA PRO A 93 2.35 -10.86 2.25
C PRO A 93 1.63 -9.53 2.00
N ILE A 94 0.29 -9.59 1.95
CA ILE A 94 -0.59 -8.42 1.79
C ILE A 94 -1.42 -8.23 3.06
N TYR A 95 -1.55 -6.98 3.49
CA TYR A 95 -2.33 -6.54 4.65
C TYR A 95 -3.30 -5.44 4.20
N THR A 96 -4.59 -5.63 4.38
CA THR A 96 -5.62 -4.63 4.03
C THR A 96 -6.96 -4.97 4.66
N THR A 97 -7.96 -4.12 4.44
CA THR A 97 -9.34 -4.28 4.90
C THR A 97 -10.08 -5.37 4.11
N LYS A 98 -11.25 -5.76 4.60
CA LYS A 98 -11.96 -6.95 4.09
C LYS A 98 -12.42 -6.79 2.63
N LEU A 99 -13.03 -5.65 2.27
CA LEU A 99 -13.53 -5.43 0.91
C LEU A 99 -12.37 -5.35 -0.08
N THR A 100 -11.35 -4.57 0.25
CA THR A 100 -10.13 -4.45 -0.57
C THR A 100 -9.45 -5.81 -0.77
N MET A 101 -9.40 -6.64 0.29
CA MET A 101 -8.85 -7.99 0.18
C MET A 101 -9.67 -8.86 -0.80
N GLY A 102 -10.99 -8.77 -0.76
CA GLY A 102 -11.86 -9.51 -1.70
C GLY A 102 -11.60 -9.13 -3.16
N ILE A 103 -11.38 -7.85 -3.45
CA ILE A 103 -11.02 -7.36 -4.79
C ILE A 103 -9.65 -7.91 -5.21
N ILE A 104 -8.65 -7.83 -4.32
CA ILE A 104 -7.30 -8.35 -4.57
C ILE A 104 -7.34 -9.87 -4.81
N GLU A 105 -8.14 -10.63 -4.05
CA GLU A 105 -8.25 -12.07 -4.23
C GLU A 105 -8.76 -12.48 -5.60
N ASN A 106 -9.71 -11.72 -6.18
CA ASN A 106 -10.17 -11.96 -7.55
C ASN A 106 -9.02 -11.77 -8.55
N LYS A 107 -8.24 -10.68 -8.43
CA LYS A 107 -7.06 -10.44 -9.26
C LYS A 107 -6.01 -11.55 -9.12
N LEU A 108 -5.70 -11.94 -7.89
CA LEU A 108 -4.74 -13.01 -7.63
C LEU A 108 -5.22 -14.35 -8.22
N LYS A 109 -6.53 -14.61 -8.22
CA LYS A 109 -7.12 -15.81 -8.82
C LYS A 109 -6.93 -15.83 -10.34
N GLU A 110 -7.19 -14.72 -11.02
CA GLU A 110 -6.99 -14.57 -12.47
C GLU A 110 -5.53 -14.83 -12.89
N HIS A 111 -4.59 -14.45 -12.02
CA HIS A 111 -3.16 -14.64 -12.26
C HIS A 111 -2.56 -15.93 -11.64
N ASN A 112 -3.40 -16.84 -11.11
CA ASN A 112 -3.00 -18.09 -10.45
C ASN A 112 -2.10 -17.91 -9.19
N LEU A 113 -2.19 -16.76 -8.53
CA LEU A 113 -1.39 -16.41 -7.35
C LEU A 113 -2.12 -16.62 -6.03
N LEU A 114 -3.42 -16.89 -6.04
CA LEU A 114 -4.26 -16.92 -4.83
C LEU A 114 -3.74 -17.91 -3.77
N ARG A 115 -3.14 -19.04 -4.18
CA ARG A 115 -2.65 -20.08 -3.26
C ARG A 115 -1.24 -19.79 -2.72
N THR A 116 -0.47 -18.95 -3.36
CA THR A 116 0.94 -18.70 -3.03
C THR A 116 1.15 -17.48 -2.18
N ILE A 117 0.27 -16.47 -2.29
CA ILE A 117 0.40 -15.20 -1.59
C ILE A 117 -0.29 -15.25 -0.23
N LYS A 118 0.45 -14.92 0.83
CA LYS A 118 -0.09 -14.76 2.19
C LYS A 118 -0.91 -13.48 2.26
N ARG A 119 -2.10 -13.57 2.86
CA ARG A 119 -3.05 -12.46 2.98
C ARG A 119 -3.54 -12.35 4.41
N LYS A 120 -3.67 -11.13 4.91
CA LYS A 120 -4.19 -10.85 6.24
C LYS A 120 -5.18 -9.69 6.19
N VAL A 121 -6.42 -9.97 6.55
CA VAL A 121 -7.44 -8.95 6.71
C VAL A 121 -7.22 -8.22 8.02
N VAL A 122 -7.27 -6.89 7.97
CA VAL A 122 -7.15 -5.98 9.11
C VAL A 122 -8.46 -5.18 9.21
N ARG A 123 -8.86 -4.78 10.41
CA ARG A 123 -10.03 -3.92 10.65
C ARG A 123 -9.59 -2.49 10.93
N HIS A 124 -10.42 -1.53 10.61
CA HIS A 124 -10.21 -0.14 11.06
C HIS A 124 -10.08 -0.08 12.58
N GLY A 125 -9.19 0.77 13.06
CA GLY A 125 -8.79 0.86 14.49
C GLY A 125 -7.83 -0.24 14.95
N GLN A 126 -7.55 -1.23 14.12
CA GLN A 126 -6.57 -2.28 14.43
C GLN A 126 -5.17 -1.89 14.00
N SER A 127 -4.18 -2.25 14.81
CA SER A 127 -2.76 -2.14 14.46
C SER A 127 -2.14 -3.49 14.14
N ILE A 128 -1.16 -3.48 13.24
CA ILE A 128 -0.30 -4.63 12.94
C ILE A 128 1.17 -4.24 13.11
N ASN A 129 2.00 -5.22 13.42
CA ASN A 129 3.46 -5.02 13.54
C ASN A 129 4.17 -5.72 12.39
N LEU A 130 4.99 -4.96 11.67
CA LEU A 130 5.80 -5.41 10.54
C LEU A 130 7.25 -4.95 10.73
N GLY A 131 8.09 -5.81 11.29
CA GLY A 131 9.45 -5.44 11.68
C GLY A 131 9.45 -4.28 12.67
N GLN A 132 10.15 -3.20 12.35
CA GLN A 132 10.25 -1.99 13.19
C GLN A 132 9.01 -1.07 13.10
N PHE A 133 8.04 -1.41 12.26
CA PHE A 133 6.85 -0.60 12.06
C PHE A 133 5.64 -1.18 12.80
N ARG A 134 4.86 -0.29 13.43
CA ARG A 134 3.47 -0.54 13.84
C ARG A 134 2.57 0.31 12.96
N ILE A 135 1.63 -0.33 12.27
CA ILE A 135 0.73 0.33 11.32
C ILE A 135 -0.70 0.22 11.83
N GLU A 136 -1.38 1.33 12.00
CA GLU A 136 -2.78 1.42 12.37
C GLU A 136 -3.61 1.83 11.16
N PHE A 137 -4.72 1.12 10.94
CA PHE A 137 -5.68 1.39 9.87
C PHE A 137 -6.77 2.32 10.37
N ILE A 138 -6.83 3.51 9.80
CA ILE A 138 -7.80 4.56 10.15
C ILE A 138 -8.85 4.62 9.05
N LYS A 139 -10.14 4.55 9.42
CA LYS A 139 -11.22 4.65 8.45
C LYS A 139 -11.24 6.03 7.80
N THR A 140 -11.35 6.06 6.47
CA THR A 140 -11.54 7.29 5.70
C THR A 140 -12.73 7.17 4.76
N ASN A 141 -13.30 8.31 4.34
CA ASN A 141 -14.29 8.34 3.28
C ASN A 141 -13.63 8.55 1.92
N HIS A 142 -14.01 7.73 0.96
CA HIS A 142 -13.56 7.83 -0.42
C HIS A 142 -14.68 7.36 -1.37
N SER A 143 -14.43 7.34 -2.68
CA SER A 143 -15.37 6.85 -3.69
C SER A 143 -15.55 5.33 -3.67
N ILE A 144 -14.70 4.61 -2.98
CA ILE A 144 -14.83 3.18 -2.67
C ILE A 144 -14.95 2.99 -1.16
N GLN A 145 -15.77 2.02 -0.75
CA GLN A 145 -15.92 1.69 0.67
C GLN A 145 -14.68 0.99 1.21
N ASP A 146 -14.55 0.99 2.54
CA ASP A 146 -13.48 0.29 3.27
C ASP A 146 -12.08 0.91 3.05
N ALA A 147 -12.03 2.16 2.56
CA ALA A 147 -10.79 2.90 2.40
C ALA A 147 -10.16 3.25 3.76
N SER A 148 -8.83 3.31 3.79
CA SER A 148 -8.05 3.55 5.00
C SER A 148 -6.96 4.58 4.78
N ALA A 149 -6.79 5.48 5.73
CA ALA A 149 -5.51 6.11 6.01
C ALA A 149 -4.68 5.19 6.93
N LEU A 150 -3.39 5.41 6.98
CA LEU A 150 -2.46 4.63 7.78
C LEU A 150 -1.66 5.54 8.71
N ALA A 151 -1.67 5.25 10.02
CA ALA A 151 -0.69 5.80 10.92
C ALA A 151 0.49 4.80 11.03
N ILE A 152 1.65 5.21 10.54
CA ILE A 152 2.85 4.39 10.43
C ILE A 152 3.83 4.85 11.52
N TYR A 153 3.92 4.09 12.59
CA TYR A 153 4.79 4.37 13.72
C TYR A 153 6.14 3.67 13.53
N SER A 154 7.22 4.39 13.72
CA SER A 154 8.58 3.89 13.75
C SER A 154 9.35 4.48 14.93
N PRO A 155 10.53 3.96 15.31
CA PRO A 155 11.36 4.58 16.34
C PRO A 155 11.83 6.00 16.00
N ALA A 156 11.88 6.35 14.70
CA ALA A 156 12.22 7.70 14.25
C ALA A 156 11.07 8.71 14.36
N GLY A 157 9.83 8.23 14.44
CA GLY A 157 8.62 9.07 14.50
C GLY A 157 7.43 8.42 13.80
N THR A 158 6.35 9.19 13.67
CA THR A 158 5.09 8.74 13.06
C THR A 158 4.86 9.47 11.74
N VAL A 159 4.46 8.71 10.72
CA VAL A 159 3.97 9.25 9.45
C VAL A 159 2.50 8.93 9.33
N VAL A 160 1.69 9.89 8.89
CA VAL A 160 0.31 9.65 8.48
C VAL A 160 0.28 9.63 6.96
N HIS A 161 -0.03 8.47 6.40
CA HIS A 161 -0.32 8.31 4.97
C HIS A 161 -1.83 8.34 4.80
N THR A 162 -2.35 9.38 4.18
CA THR A 162 -3.80 9.63 4.10
C THR A 162 -4.53 8.61 3.23
N GLY A 163 -3.81 7.94 2.31
CA GLY A 163 -4.45 7.31 1.17
C GLY A 163 -5.27 8.35 0.41
N ASP A 164 -6.20 7.88 -0.39
CA ASP A 164 -7.20 8.74 -1.02
C ASP A 164 -8.37 8.95 -0.06
N PHE A 165 -8.80 10.20 0.08
CA PHE A 165 -9.93 10.53 0.93
C PHE A 165 -10.75 11.68 0.34
N LYS A 166 -12.00 11.76 0.74
CA LYS A 166 -12.87 12.92 0.52
C LYS A 166 -13.44 13.40 1.84
N VAL A 167 -13.64 14.70 1.94
CA VAL A 167 -14.42 15.28 3.04
C VAL A 167 -15.90 15.17 2.67
N ASP A 168 -16.65 14.38 3.42
CA ASP A 168 -18.08 14.13 3.18
C ASP A 168 -18.82 14.18 4.50
N TYR A 169 -19.60 15.24 4.70
CA TYR A 169 -20.39 15.44 5.90
C TYR A 169 -21.75 14.73 5.86
N THR A 170 -22.15 14.23 4.70
CA THR A 170 -23.45 13.57 4.48
C THR A 170 -23.28 12.30 3.66
N PRO A 171 -22.46 11.34 4.10
CA PRO A 171 -22.24 10.13 3.32
C PRO A 171 -23.54 9.33 3.22
N VAL A 172 -23.80 8.78 2.02
CA VAL A 172 -24.95 7.89 1.80
C VAL A 172 -24.82 6.60 2.59
N PHE A 173 -23.60 6.21 2.90
CA PHE A 173 -23.28 5.00 3.69
C PHE A 173 -22.05 5.22 4.58
N GLY A 174 -22.15 4.84 5.85
CA GLY A 174 -21.07 4.99 6.83
C GLY A 174 -21.22 6.27 7.68
N ASP A 175 -20.18 6.57 8.44
CA ASP A 175 -20.14 7.74 9.32
C ASP A 175 -19.62 8.95 8.54
N ALA A 176 -20.03 10.17 8.94
CA ALA A 176 -19.44 11.38 8.42
C ALA A 176 -17.93 11.35 8.65
N GLY A 177 -17.15 11.46 7.57
CA GLY A 177 -15.69 11.51 7.64
C GLY A 177 -15.26 12.91 8.05
N VAL A 178 -14.50 12.99 9.10
CA VAL A 178 -13.77 14.17 9.53
C VAL A 178 -12.30 13.96 9.21
#